data_2e8b69f494bfbefd05565450ade45e64
#
_entry.id   2e8b69f494bfbefd05565450ade45e64
#
_cell.length_a   1.000
_cell.length_b   1.000
_cell.length_c   1.000
_cell.angle_alpha   90.00
_cell.angle_beta   90.00
_cell.angle_gamma   90.00
#
_symmetry.space_group_name_H-M   'P 1'
#
loop_
_entity.id
_entity.type
_entity.pdbx_description
1 polymer ?
#
loop_
_entity_poly.entity_id
_entity_poly.type
_entity_poly.pdbx_seq_one_letter_code
_entity_poly.pdbx_strand_id
1 'polypeptide(L)'
;MGAIALQFFRVQVLQSSDYKLQSESNRLRPIPIPAPRGTIYDRNGLIIADNIPGYAVYVLGAPRDSMKVSLRRLQPLLDLSDPRIELLEGRIRRNQPLLIDVDLDLDAVAALQERSREFPGIYIEMRPKRRYRSGAAIGHALGFVSEIAADELATPRFSEYEQGMLIGKAGIERQYEELLQGTRGVRILEVDATGRLVGSFAGREEDPSIPGEDVHLNLDLPLMEWIHSIFPDSMRGAVVAIDPADGAVLALYSAPTMDPNDFVGGIETDLWNELSSDVRQPLFNRAVLGRYAPASIWKLATAGIALDAGVVGPKEIMPVPCTGGITILGQYKRCWNPDGHGFLDLAGAIANSCNVYFYQLGVRIGLDRMLEAGTRLGFSGRCGIDLPEENPGIFPRDRNFWVDVFGYRPLEGEVLSLAIGQGPNDQTPLKMAQFYTALARDGSAPAPRLLKGADPTDSWRLELSRPAIEELRKGMRGVTSPGGTAYFQTALEHWEIIGKTGSGQNPQDPERPHAWFAGMAGPPGGEPEIVVVVLVEFGESGSRMAAPIAAKAADFYLRRKYGIPIDTIQTLAEHYAAGVPAPWARQ
;
A
#
# COMPACT_ATOMS: atom_id res chain seq x y z
N MET A 1 -6.90 -47.68 62.03
CA MET A 1 -7.46 -46.36 62.41
C MET A 1 -6.34 -45.30 62.40
N GLY A 2 -5.17 -45.43 63.07
CA GLY A 2 -4.11 -44.41 63.14
C GLY A 2 -3.50 -44.01 61.76
N ALA A 3 -3.28 -44.96 60.86
CA ALA A 3 -2.73 -44.66 59.53
C ALA A 3 -3.68 -43.83 58.68
N ILE A 4 -4.99 -44.05 58.77
CA ILE A 4 -6.01 -43.26 58.04
C ILE A 4 -6.07 -41.85 58.63
N ALA A 5 -6.05 -41.71 59.95
CA ALA A 5 -6.02 -40.40 60.62
C ALA A 5 -4.76 -39.58 60.27
N LEU A 6 -3.61 -40.21 60.15
CA LEU A 6 -2.36 -39.59 59.73
C LEU A 6 -2.37 -39.15 58.29
N GLN A 7 -3.02 -39.95 57.43
CA GLN A 7 -3.16 -39.60 56.00
C GLN A 7 -4.17 -38.47 55.79
N PHE A 8 -5.27 -38.44 56.53
CA PHE A 8 -6.18 -37.29 56.55
C PHE A 8 -5.50 -36.02 57.08
N PHE A 9 -4.74 -36.11 58.14
CA PHE A 9 -3.98 -34.97 58.68
C PHE A 9 -2.96 -34.46 57.64
N ARG A 10 -2.25 -35.35 56.94
CA ARG A 10 -1.30 -34.99 55.91
C ARG A 10 -1.99 -34.26 54.74
N VAL A 11 -3.10 -34.76 54.25
CA VAL A 11 -3.84 -34.19 53.13
C VAL A 11 -4.56 -32.88 53.52
N GLN A 12 -5.22 -32.86 54.69
CA GLN A 12 -6.04 -31.71 55.09
C GLN A 12 -5.29 -30.59 55.79
N VAL A 13 -4.11 -30.86 56.34
CA VAL A 13 -3.33 -29.85 57.09
C VAL A 13 -2.01 -29.55 56.37
N LEU A 14 -1.19 -30.54 56.06
CA LEU A 14 0.14 -30.32 55.51
C LEU A 14 0.14 -30.05 54.01
N GLN A 15 -0.81 -30.60 53.27
CA GLN A 15 -0.96 -30.43 51.81
C GLN A 15 -2.23 -29.65 51.43
N SER A 16 -2.88 -29.03 52.40
CA SER A 16 -4.15 -28.30 52.18
C SER A 16 -4.01 -27.17 51.14
N SER A 17 -2.91 -26.44 51.16
CA SER A 17 -2.61 -25.39 50.18
C SER A 17 -2.49 -25.92 48.76
N ASP A 18 -1.78 -27.04 48.58
CA ASP A 18 -1.55 -27.65 47.28
C ASP A 18 -2.84 -28.22 46.68
N TYR A 19 -3.66 -28.88 47.49
CA TYR A 19 -4.97 -29.38 47.07
C TYR A 19 -5.99 -28.30 46.85
N LYS A 20 -5.95 -27.18 47.62
CA LYS A 20 -6.75 -25.98 47.33
C LYS A 20 -6.37 -25.36 46.00
N LEU A 21 -5.09 -25.16 45.74
CA LEU A 21 -4.59 -24.64 44.47
C LEU A 21 -4.99 -25.55 43.27
N GLN A 22 -4.86 -26.88 43.42
CA GLN A 22 -5.32 -27.83 42.41
C GLN A 22 -6.85 -27.78 42.22
N SER A 23 -7.61 -27.66 43.28
CA SER A 23 -9.08 -27.53 43.23
C SER A 23 -9.49 -26.22 42.51
N GLU A 24 -8.84 -25.12 42.82
CA GLU A 24 -9.07 -23.83 42.17
C GLU A 24 -8.66 -23.88 40.69
N SER A 25 -7.50 -24.44 40.37
CA SER A 25 -7.04 -24.61 38.98
C SER A 25 -7.96 -25.52 38.13
N ASN A 26 -8.65 -26.47 38.77
CA ASN A 26 -9.66 -27.30 38.08
C ASN A 26 -10.99 -26.61 37.88
N ARG A 27 -11.32 -25.58 38.66
CA ARG A 27 -12.60 -24.86 38.61
C ARG A 27 -12.51 -23.56 37.83
N LEU A 28 -11.37 -22.87 37.86
CA LEU A 28 -11.19 -21.56 37.28
C LEU A 28 -10.59 -21.66 35.86
N ARG A 29 -11.15 -20.87 34.94
CA ARG A 29 -10.70 -20.77 33.54
C ARG A 29 -10.42 -19.31 33.21
N PRO A 30 -9.15 -18.91 33.04
CA PRO A 30 -8.84 -17.61 32.53
C PRO A 30 -9.23 -17.54 31.02
N ILE A 31 -10.03 -16.55 30.68
CA ILE A 31 -10.39 -16.21 29.30
C ILE A 31 -9.78 -14.86 28.97
N PRO A 32 -8.98 -14.72 27.91
CA PRO A 32 -8.46 -13.43 27.50
C PRO A 32 -9.58 -12.53 27.00
N ILE A 33 -9.66 -11.31 27.51
CA ILE A 33 -10.53 -10.25 26.98
C ILE A 33 -9.71 -9.51 25.92
N PRO A 34 -10.04 -9.65 24.62
CA PRO A 34 -9.29 -8.95 23.59
C PRO A 34 -9.50 -7.45 23.70
N ALA A 35 -8.44 -6.68 23.49
CA ALA A 35 -8.51 -5.24 23.43
C ALA A 35 -9.15 -4.80 22.10
N PRO A 36 -10.00 -3.76 22.11
CA PRO A 36 -10.36 -3.07 20.89
C PRO A 36 -9.08 -2.51 20.23
N ARG A 37 -8.91 -2.78 18.95
CA ARG A 37 -7.79 -2.27 18.18
C ARG A 37 -7.97 -0.76 17.95
N GLY A 38 -6.91 0.04 17.98
CA GLY A 38 -6.95 1.48 17.76
C GLY A 38 -7.68 1.85 16.46
N THR A 39 -8.42 2.94 16.46
CA THR A 39 -9.13 3.45 15.29
C THR A 39 -8.14 4.11 14.33
N ILE A 40 -8.31 3.89 13.03
CA ILE A 40 -7.51 4.55 12.01
C ILE A 40 -8.36 5.61 11.33
N TYR A 41 -7.84 6.84 11.32
CA TYR A 41 -8.47 8.01 10.71
C TYR A 41 -7.70 8.48 9.48
N ASP A 42 -8.42 9.08 8.54
CA ASP A 42 -7.82 9.84 7.44
C ASP A 42 -7.28 11.21 7.91
N ARG A 43 -6.69 11.98 6.99
CA ARG A 43 -6.15 13.32 7.28
C ARG A 43 -7.19 14.32 7.79
N ASN A 44 -8.48 14.10 7.47
CA ASN A 44 -9.62 14.98 7.79
C ASN A 44 -10.40 14.49 9.01
N GLY A 45 -9.99 13.38 9.63
CA GLY A 45 -10.68 12.77 10.78
C GLY A 45 -11.81 11.81 10.39
N LEU A 46 -11.91 11.40 9.11
CA LEU A 46 -12.84 10.34 8.70
C LEU A 46 -12.30 8.99 9.15
N ILE A 47 -13.19 8.14 9.67
CA ILE A 47 -12.80 6.80 10.09
C ILE A 47 -12.54 5.93 8.86
N ILE A 48 -11.33 5.37 8.76
CA ILE A 48 -10.93 4.40 7.75
C ILE A 48 -11.14 2.97 8.26
N ALA A 49 -10.70 2.69 9.49
CA ALA A 49 -10.89 1.40 10.13
C ALA A 49 -11.27 1.57 11.59
N ASP A 50 -12.31 0.84 12.03
CA ASP A 50 -12.81 0.81 13.39
C ASP A 50 -13.09 -0.61 13.88
N ASN A 51 -13.71 -0.74 15.05
CA ASN A 51 -14.15 -2.02 15.57
C ASN A 51 -15.68 -1.99 15.72
N ILE A 52 -16.31 -3.07 15.28
CA ILE A 52 -17.73 -3.33 15.54
C ILE A 52 -17.88 -4.53 16.48
N PRO A 53 -19.02 -4.67 17.16
CA PRO A 53 -19.31 -5.89 17.90
C PRO A 53 -19.31 -7.11 16.97
N GLY A 54 -18.52 -8.12 17.31
CA GLY A 54 -18.55 -9.44 16.72
C GLY A 54 -18.72 -10.48 17.82
N TYR A 55 -18.90 -11.74 17.46
CA TYR A 55 -19.09 -12.82 18.41
C TYR A 55 -18.08 -13.95 18.14
N ALA A 56 -17.45 -14.41 19.21
CA ALA A 56 -16.59 -15.57 19.15
C ALA A 56 -17.19 -16.72 19.96
N VAL A 57 -16.97 -17.93 19.51
CA VAL A 57 -17.37 -19.15 20.23
C VAL A 57 -16.16 -19.90 20.72
N TYR A 58 -16.22 -20.30 21.99
CA TYR A 58 -15.23 -21.12 22.64
C TYR A 58 -15.84 -22.46 23.09
N VAL A 59 -15.02 -23.53 23.07
CA VAL A 59 -15.24 -24.69 23.92
C VAL A 59 -14.40 -24.52 25.18
N LEU A 60 -15.06 -24.41 26.33
CA LEU A 60 -14.39 -24.25 27.61
C LEU A 60 -13.62 -25.53 27.94
N GLY A 61 -12.47 -25.36 28.62
CA GLY A 61 -11.57 -26.46 28.95
C GLY A 61 -12.23 -27.59 29.73
N ALA A 62 -12.28 -28.76 29.10
CA ALA A 62 -12.81 -30.00 29.60
C ALA A 62 -11.82 -31.13 29.27
N PRO A 63 -12.06 -32.39 29.69
CA PRO A 63 -11.30 -33.52 29.18
C PRO A 63 -11.28 -33.56 27.66
N ARG A 64 -10.13 -33.90 27.08
CA ARG A 64 -9.89 -33.83 25.62
C ARG A 64 -10.99 -34.50 24.78
N ASP A 65 -11.45 -35.68 25.22
CA ASP A 65 -12.47 -36.41 24.48
C ASP A 65 -13.83 -35.71 24.50
N SER A 66 -14.19 -35.06 25.62
CA SER A 66 -15.40 -34.25 25.71
C SER A 66 -15.35 -33.02 24.82
N MET A 67 -14.20 -32.36 24.72
CA MET A 67 -14.01 -31.21 23.83
C MET A 67 -14.13 -31.62 22.36
N LYS A 68 -13.58 -32.78 21.96
CA LYS A 68 -13.74 -33.33 20.61
C LYS A 68 -15.21 -33.60 20.27
N VAL A 69 -15.96 -34.19 21.19
CA VAL A 69 -17.39 -34.45 20.98
C VAL A 69 -18.15 -33.12 20.82
N SER A 70 -17.88 -32.13 21.65
CA SER A 70 -18.51 -30.81 21.51
C SER A 70 -18.17 -30.15 20.18
N LEU A 71 -16.91 -30.20 19.76
CA LEU A 71 -16.45 -29.63 18.50
C LEU A 71 -17.17 -30.27 17.30
N ARG A 72 -17.25 -31.59 17.25
CA ARG A 72 -17.95 -32.32 16.15
C ARG A 72 -19.46 -32.07 16.14
N ARG A 73 -20.07 -31.77 17.28
CA ARG A 73 -21.50 -31.40 17.34
C ARG A 73 -21.72 -29.98 16.83
N LEU A 74 -20.73 -29.08 16.96
CA LEU A 74 -20.79 -27.72 16.44
C LEU A 74 -20.58 -27.67 14.92
N GLN A 75 -19.90 -28.66 14.35
CA GLN A 75 -19.54 -28.69 12.93
C GLN A 75 -20.71 -28.36 11.99
N PRO A 76 -21.89 -29.04 12.06
CA PRO A 76 -23.01 -28.75 11.15
C PRO A 76 -23.73 -27.43 11.46
N LEU A 77 -23.54 -26.88 12.66
CA LEU A 77 -24.20 -25.64 13.07
C LEU A 77 -23.41 -24.39 12.66
N LEU A 78 -22.08 -24.53 12.60
CA LEU A 78 -21.15 -23.48 12.23
C LEU A 78 -20.54 -23.69 10.84
N ASP A 79 -21.05 -24.64 10.08
CA ASP A 79 -20.56 -25.02 8.73
C ASP A 79 -19.04 -25.23 8.65
N LEU A 80 -18.46 -25.87 9.69
CA LEU A 80 -17.02 -26.07 9.76
C LEU A 80 -16.61 -27.21 8.82
N SER A 81 -15.63 -26.97 7.95
CA SER A 81 -15.08 -28.01 7.08
C SER A 81 -14.29 -29.07 7.85
N ASP A 82 -14.19 -30.30 7.32
CA ASP A 82 -13.43 -31.38 7.94
C ASP A 82 -11.96 -31.00 8.21
N PRO A 83 -11.22 -30.32 7.29
CA PRO A 83 -9.87 -29.85 7.58
C PRO A 83 -9.81 -28.86 8.75
N ARG A 84 -10.83 -27.99 8.89
CA ARG A 84 -10.91 -27.06 10.02
C ARG A 84 -11.11 -27.80 11.34
N ILE A 85 -11.96 -28.82 11.36
CA ILE A 85 -12.17 -29.67 12.53
C ILE A 85 -10.88 -30.40 12.94
N GLU A 86 -10.15 -30.98 12.01
CA GLU A 86 -8.86 -31.66 12.28
C GLU A 86 -7.84 -30.68 12.88
N LEU A 87 -7.74 -29.47 12.34
CA LEU A 87 -6.89 -28.40 12.86
C LEU A 87 -7.26 -28.05 14.29
N LEU A 88 -8.55 -27.85 14.57
CA LEU A 88 -9.05 -27.51 15.91
C LEU A 88 -8.84 -28.66 16.89
N GLU A 89 -9.07 -29.92 16.49
CA GLU A 89 -8.77 -31.10 17.33
C GLU A 89 -7.28 -31.18 17.70
N GLY A 90 -6.37 -30.79 16.80
CA GLY A 90 -4.94 -30.70 17.06
C GLY A 90 -4.56 -29.61 18.08
N ARG A 91 -5.37 -28.56 18.17
CA ARG A 91 -5.18 -27.42 19.10
C ARG A 91 -5.71 -27.68 20.51
N ILE A 92 -6.51 -28.74 20.74
CA ILE A 92 -7.08 -29.05 22.06
C ILE A 92 -5.98 -29.26 23.09
N ARG A 93 -6.00 -28.46 24.16
CA ARG A 93 -5.18 -28.61 25.35
C ARG A 93 -6.07 -28.91 26.54
N ARG A 94 -5.60 -29.79 27.43
CA ARG A 94 -6.36 -30.17 28.62
C ARG A 94 -6.61 -28.95 29.51
N ASN A 95 -7.87 -28.74 29.87
CA ASN A 95 -8.31 -27.67 30.75
C ASN A 95 -8.06 -26.24 30.22
N GLN A 96 -7.81 -26.08 28.93
CA GLN A 96 -7.71 -24.76 28.30
C GLN A 96 -8.91 -24.52 27.38
N PRO A 97 -9.47 -23.30 27.34
CA PRO A 97 -10.49 -22.92 26.37
C PRO A 97 -9.94 -23.04 24.95
N LEU A 98 -10.75 -23.55 24.06
CA LEU A 98 -10.44 -23.62 22.64
C LEU A 98 -11.32 -22.64 21.89
N LEU A 99 -10.71 -21.66 21.23
CA LEU A 99 -11.37 -20.75 20.31
C LEU A 99 -11.74 -21.52 19.02
N ILE A 100 -13.03 -21.52 18.66
CA ILE A 100 -13.55 -22.22 17.48
C ILE A 100 -13.66 -21.27 16.31
N ASP A 101 -14.34 -20.13 16.55
CA ASP A 101 -14.60 -19.11 15.55
C ASP A 101 -14.59 -17.72 16.19
N VAL A 102 -14.19 -16.72 15.42
CA VAL A 102 -14.07 -15.32 15.87
C VAL A 102 -15.10 -14.40 15.21
N ASP A 103 -15.90 -14.91 14.29
CA ASP A 103 -16.80 -14.10 13.46
C ASP A 103 -18.16 -14.76 13.24
N LEU A 104 -18.80 -15.19 14.33
CA LEU A 104 -20.15 -15.73 14.24
C LEU A 104 -21.14 -14.65 13.81
N ASP A 105 -22.02 -15.00 12.90
CA ASP A 105 -23.20 -14.23 12.59
C ASP A 105 -24.25 -14.31 13.71
N LEU A 106 -25.20 -13.39 13.70
CA LEU A 106 -26.24 -13.33 14.72
C LEU A 106 -27.18 -14.54 14.70
N ASP A 107 -27.38 -15.17 13.54
CA ASP A 107 -28.24 -16.34 13.40
C ASP A 107 -27.57 -17.57 14.04
N ALA A 108 -26.26 -17.76 13.83
CA ALA A 108 -25.50 -18.81 14.51
C ALA A 108 -25.44 -18.58 16.02
N VAL A 109 -25.28 -17.34 16.47
CA VAL A 109 -25.31 -16.96 17.91
C VAL A 109 -26.68 -17.31 18.49
N ALA A 110 -27.79 -16.93 17.85
CA ALA A 110 -29.13 -17.21 18.30
C ALA A 110 -29.40 -18.73 18.37
N ALA A 111 -29.01 -19.49 17.34
CA ALA A 111 -29.16 -20.93 17.29
C ALA A 111 -28.37 -21.65 18.41
N LEU A 112 -27.14 -21.18 18.69
CA LEU A 112 -26.33 -21.71 19.79
C LEU A 112 -26.93 -21.40 21.16
N GLN A 113 -27.44 -20.19 21.35
CA GLN A 113 -28.05 -19.77 22.61
C GLN A 113 -29.36 -20.52 22.90
N GLU A 114 -30.22 -20.69 21.88
CA GLU A 114 -31.48 -21.44 21.99
C GLU A 114 -31.21 -22.92 22.37
N ARG A 115 -30.17 -23.50 21.79
CA ARG A 115 -29.78 -24.90 22.00
C ARG A 115 -28.67 -25.07 23.04
N SER A 116 -28.41 -24.10 23.88
CA SER A 116 -27.30 -24.09 24.85
C SER A 116 -27.24 -25.32 25.76
N ARG A 117 -28.40 -25.94 26.05
CA ARG A 117 -28.47 -27.19 26.84
C ARG A 117 -27.88 -28.40 26.11
N GLU A 118 -27.85 -28.37 24.79
CA GLU A 118 -27.28 -29.45 23.95
C GLU A 118 -25.76 -29.32 23.85
N PHE A 119 -25.22 -28.12 24.11
CA PHE A 119 -23.81 -27.79 23.97
C PHE A 119 -23.17 -27.38 25.31
N PRO A 120 -23.06 -28.29 26.29
CA PRO A 120 -22.42 -27.97 27.56
C PRO A 120 -20.94 -27.58 27.31
N GLY A 121 -20.50 -26.50 27.94
CA GLY A 121 -19.12 -26.01 27.80
C GLY A 121 -18.88 -25.10 26.59
N ILE A 122 -19.91 -24.78 25.81
CA ILE A 122 -19.82 -23.71 24.83
C ILE A 122 -19.99 -22.35 25.51
N TYR A 123 -19.10 -21.44 25.17
CA TYR A 123 -19.11 -20.06 25.65
C TYR A 123 -19.06 -19.09 24.46
N ILE A 124 -20.02 -18.19 24.39
CA ILE A 124 -20.07 -17.15 23.36
C ILE A 124 -19.66 -15.84 24.02
N GLU A 125 -18.69 -15.16 23.41
CA GLU A 125 -18.16 -13.90 23.89
C GLU A 125 -18.30 -12.83 22.82
N MET A 126 -18.77 -11.65 23.21
CA MET A 126 -18.74 -10.48 22.35
C MET A 126 -17.30 -9.97 22.29
N ARG A 127 -16.76 -9.83 21.08
CA ARG A 127 -15.38 -9.38 20.79
C ARG A 127 -15.40 -8.22 19.80
N PRO A 128 -14.41 -7.32 19.87
CA PRO A 128 -14.24 -6.33 18.82
C PRO A 128 -13.83 -7.04 17.50
N LYS A 129 -14.61 -6.80 16.43
CA LYS A 129 -14.32 -7.22 15.07
C LYS A 129 -13.83 -6.02 14.28
N ARG A 130 -12.67 -6.12 13.63
CA ARG A 130 -12.12 -5.08 12.78
C ARG A 130 -13.01 -4.85 11.56
N ARG A 131 -13.23 -3.59 11.20
CA ARG A 131 -13.99 -3.20 10.02
C ARG A 131 -13.27 -2.10 9.26
N TYR A 132 -13.16 -2.26 7.94
CA TYR A 132 -12.59 -1.30 7.00
C TYR A 132 -13.70 -0.68 6.17
N ARG A 133 -13.91 0.64 6.30
CA ARG A 133 -15.12 1.30 5.80
C ARG A 133 -15.19 1.40 4.29
N SER A 134 -14.07 1.60 3.61
CA SER A 134 -13.99 1.78 2.16
C SER A 134 -13.43 0.58 1.41
N GLY A 135 -13.37 -0.58 2.07
CA GLY A 135 -13.07 -1.88 1.47
C GLY A 135 -11.88 -1.84 0.50
N ALA A 136 -12.14 -2.24 -0.73
CA ALA A 136 -11.14 -2.38 -1.78
C ALA A 136 -10.36 -1.08 -2.11
N ALA A 137 -10.94 0.09 -1.92
CA ALA A 137 -10.26 1.35 -2.23
C ALA A 137 -8.97 1.58 -1.40
N ILE A 138 -8.90 0.99 -0.21
CA ILE A 138 -7.80 1.21 0.75
C ILE A 138 -6.94 -0.04 0.99
N GLY A 139 -7.28 -1.19 0.39
CA GLY A 139 -6.75 -2.50 0.74
C GLY A 139 -5.23 -2.57 0.83
N HIS A 140 -4.51 -2.11 -0.17
CA HIS A 140 -3.04 -2.19 -0.19
C HIS A 140 -2.35 -1.18 0.75
N ALA A 141 -2.95 -0.03 0.99
CA ALA A 141 -2.37 0.97 1.90
C ALA A 141 -2.57 0.55 3.35
N LEU A 142 -3.78 0.14 3.72
CA LEU A 142 -4.11 -0.29 5.07
C LEU A 142 -3.58 -1.69 5.39
N GLY A 143 -3.61 -2.60 4.42
CA GLY A 143 -3.47 -4.02 4.71
C GLY A 143 -4.68 -4.56 5.46
N PHE A 144 -4.51 -5.64 6.18
CA PHE A 144 -5.58 -6.33 6.90
C PHE A 144 -5.07 -7.01 8.17
N VAL A 145 -5.98 -7.38 9.04
CA VAL A 145 -5.71 -8.22 10.21
C VAL A 145 -6.16 -9.66 9.98
N SER A 146 -5.40 -10.61 10.48
CA SER A 146 -5.74 -12.03 10.47
C SER A 146 -5.09 -12.76 11.64
N GLU A 147 -5.47 -14.03 11.88
CA GLU A 147 -4.87 -14.85 12.95
C GLU A 147 -3.36 -15.00 12.75
N ILE A 148 -2.61 -14.88 13.85
CA ILE A 148 -1.16 -15.09 13.85
C ILE A 148 -0.82 -16.53 13.46
N ALA A 149 0.12 -16.68 12.51
CA ALA A 149 0.59 -17.99 12.06
C ALA A 149 1.68 -18.55 12.99
N ALA A 150 1.91 -19.87 12.91
CA ALA A 150 2.87 -20.54 13.78
C ALA A 150 4.32 -20.10 13.57
N ASP A 151 4.69 -19.76 12.35
CA ASP A 151 5.99 -19.23 11.97
C ASP A 151 6.19 -17.80 12.47
N GLU A 152 5.15 -16.97 12.47
CA GLU A 152 5.17 -15.61 13.00
C GLU A 152 5.36 -15.65 14.53
N LEU A 153 4.67 -16.55 15.25
CA LEU A 153 4.84 -16.76 16.68
C LEU A 153 6.28 -17.13 17.07
N ALA A 154 7.02 -17.76 16.16
CA ALA A 154 8.42 -18.12 16.41
C ALA A 154 9.38 -16.92 16.31
N THR A 155 8.91 -15.76 15.88
CA THR A 155 9.73 -14.55 15.73
C THR A 155 9.81 -13.75 17.04
N PRO A 156 10.94 -13.08 17.35
CA PRO A 156 11.07 -12.26 18.55
C PRO A 156 10.02 -11.15 18.68
N ARG A 157 9.55 -10.61 17.56
CA ARG A 157 8.56 -9.54 17.52
C ARG A 157 7.24 -9.94 18.19
N PHE A 158 6.86 -11.21 18.07
CA PHE A 158 5.58 -11.72 18.56
C PHE A 158 5.72 -12.64 19.78
N SER A 159 6.80 -12.49 20.57
CA SER A 159 7.07 -13.33 21.74
C SER A 159 5.99 -13.27 22.84
N GLU A 160 5.23 -12.17 22.89
CA GLU A 160 4.13 -11.96 23.86
C GLU A 160 2.76 -12.35 23.29
N TYR A 161 2.72 -12.83 22.05
CA TYR A 161 1.49 -13.21 21.37
C TYR A 161 1.19 -14.69 21.57
N GLU A 162 -0.07 -15.04 21.43
CA GLU A 162 -0.57 -16.40 21.53
C GLU A 162 -1.36 -16.77 20.28
N GLN A 163 -1.46 -18.06 20.02
CA GLN A 163 -2.28 -18.58 18.95
C GLN A 163 -3.73 -18.13 19.09
N GLY A 164 -4.37 -17.73 17.98
CA GLY A 164 -5.72 -17.18 17.95
C GLY A 164 -5.80 -15.66 18.12
N MET A 165 -4.65 -14.99 18.33
CA MET A 165 -4.62 -13.53 18.28
C MET A 165 -4.64 -13.02 16.84
N LEU A 166 -5.32 -11.89 16.63
CA LEU A 166 -5.29 -11.16 15.36
C LEU A 166 -4.11 -10.19 15.36
N ILE A 167 -3.38 -10.17 14.27
CA ILE A 167 -2.27 -9.24 14.03
C ILE A 167 -2.41 -8.57 12.67
N GLY A 168 -1.81 -7.42 12.48
CA GLY A 168 -1.66 -6.80 11.17
C GLY A 168 -0.72 -7.60 10.26
N LYS A 169 -1.20 -8.02 9.10
CA LYS A 169 -0.46 -8.85 8.13
C LYS A 169 0.26 -8.04 7.07
N ALA A 170 -0.25 -6.89 6.73
CA ALA A 170 0.28 -6.03 5.67
C ALA A 170 -0.01 -4.55 5.97
N GLY A 171 0.55 -3.66 5.17
CA GLY A 171 0.22 -2.24 5.18
C GLY A 171 0.41 -1.55 6.54
N ILE A 172 -0.41 -0.55 6.78
CA ILE A 172 -0.45 0.23 8.02
C ILE A 172 -0.78 -0.64 9.24
N GLU A 173 -1.67 -1.62 9.09
CA GLU A 173 -2.02 -2.54 10.17
C GLU A 173 -0.79 -3.29 10.72
N ARG A 174 0.12 -3.73 9.82
CA ARG A 174 1.38 -4.39 10.21
C ARG A 174 2.44 -3.41 10.70
N GLN A 175 2.53 -2.26 10.05
CA GLN A 175 3.54 -1.25 10.38
C GLN A 175 3.38 -0.74 11.80
N TYR A 176 2.14 -0.43 12.17
CA TYR A 176 1.79 0.17 13.46
C TYR A 176 1.10 -0.83 14.41
N GLU A 177 1.41 -2.14 14.27
CA GLU A 177 0.85 -3.21 15.10
C GLU A 177 0.95 -2.90 16.59
N GLU A 178 2.11 -2.45 17.06
CA GLU A 178 2.39 -2.20 18.49
C GLU A 178 1.53 -1.07 19.07
N LEU A 179 1.19 -0.05 18.25
CA LEU A 179 0.30 1.03 18.66
C LEU A 179 -1.16 0.59 18.62
N LEU A 180 -1.53 -0.10 17.55
CA LEU A 180 -2.92 -0.44 17.25
C LEU A 180 -3.48 -1.56 18.13
N GLN A 181 -2.66 -2.53 18.57
CA GLN A 181 -3.12 -3.77 19.18
C GLN A 181 -3.80 -3.59 20.55
N GLY A 182 -3.33 -2.66 21.38
CA GLY A 182 -3.76 -2.52 22.78
C GLY A 182 -3.27 -3.65 23.70
N THR A 183 -3.77 -3.66 24.92
CA THR A 183 -3.39 -4.65 25.94
C THR A 183 -4.60 -5.49 26.31
N ARG A 184 -4.46 -6.82 26.25
CA ARG A 184 -5.52 -7.76 26.62
C ARG A 184 -5.82 -7.72 28.10
N GLY A 185 -7.11 -7.85 28.43
CA GLY A 185 -7.57 -8.14 29.79
C GLY A 185 -7.70 -9.65 30.04
N VAL A 186 -8.07 -10.00 31.27
CA VAL A 186 -8.34 -11.38 31.66
C VAL A 186 -9.61 -11.44 32.50
N ARG A 187 -10.53 -12.32 32.10
CA ARG A 187 -11.72 -12.70 32.88
C ARG A 187 -11.57 -14.11 33.39
N ILE A 188 -11.91 -14.35 34.64
CA ILE A 188 -11.86 -15.69 35.23
C ILE A 188 -13.28 -16.24 35.28
N LEU A 189 -13.54 -17.30 34.51
CA LEU A 189 -14.78 -18.05 34.54
C LEU A 189 -14.70 -19.23 35.50
N GLU A 190 -15.80 -19.51 36.20
CA GLU A 190 -15.95 -20.68 37.05
C GLU A 190 -16.73 -21.77 36.27
N VAL A 191 -16.17 -23.00 36.27
CA VAL A 191 -16.80 -24.17 35.66
C VAL A 191 -17.02 -25.26 36.74
N ASP A 192 -18.08 -26.05 36.58
CA ASP A 192 -18.33 -27.22 37.39
C ASP A 192 -17.43 -28.42 36.98
N ALA A 193 -17.57 -29.55 37.71
CA ALA A 193 -16.81 -30.76 37.44
C ALA A 193 -17.04 -31.38 36.05
N THR A 194 -18.10 -30.99 35.37
CA THR A 194 -18.44 -31.42 34.00
C THR A 194 -18.00 -30.42 32.92
N GLY A 195 -17.40 -29.30 33.32
CA GLY A 195 -16.92 -28.23 32.42
C GLY A 195 -18.03 -27.24 32.03
N ARG A 196 -19.19 -27.26 32.68
CA ARG A 196 -20.25 -26.29 32.43
C ARG A 196 -19.94 -24.97 33.11
N LEU A 197 -20.24 -23.87 32.43
CA LEU A 197 -20.11 -22.54 32.98
C LEU A 197 -21.07 -22.35 34.17
N VAL A 198 -20.52 -21.96 35.32
CA VAL A 198 -21.27 -21.57 36.52
C VAL A 198 -21.48 -20.06 36.53
N GLY A 199 -20.48 -19.29 36.12
CA GLY A 199 -20.49 -17.83 36.06
C GLY A 199 -19.10 -17.22 36.11
N SER A 200 -19.03 -15.90 36.24
CA SER A 200 -17.76 -15.21 36.53
C SER A 200 -17.36 -15.45 37.98
N PHE A 201 -16.06 -15.65 38.24
CA PHE A 201 -15.56 -15.88 39.58
C PHE A 201 -15.57 -14.57 40.39
N ALA A 202 -16.46 -14.50 41.38
CA ALA A 202 -16.63 -13.31 42.21
C ALA A 202 -15.46 -12.97 43.15
N GLY A 203 -14.46 -13.86 43.26
CA GLY A 203 -13.32 -13.72 44.18
C GLY A 203 -12.15 -12.90 43.66
N ARG A 204 -12.20 -12.44 42.38
CA ARG A 204 -11.20 -11.60 41.78
C ARG A 204 -11.86 -10.66 40.76
N GLU A 205 -11.49 -9.37 40.81
CA GLU A 205 -11.90 -8.41 39.76
C GLU A 205 -11.35 -8.80 38.40
N GLU A 206 -12.10 -8.53 37.36
CA GLU A 206 -11.63 -8.67 35.98
C GLU A 206 -10.48 -7.69 35.72
N ASP A 207 -9.44 -8.15 35.07
CA ASP A 207 -8.44 -7.25 34.54
C ASP A 207 -8.96 -6.72 33.19
N PRO A 208 -9.38 -5.44 33.08
CA PRO A 208 -9.97 -4.92 31.85
C PRO A 208 -8.93 -4.82 30.73
N SER A 209 -9.38 -5.00 29.50
CA SER A 209 -8.52 -4.71 28.34
C SER A 209 -8.31 -3.20 28.15
N ILE A 210 -7.15 -2.81 27.66
CA ILE A 210 -6.80 -1.42 27.34
C ILE A 210 -6.82 -1.28 25.80
N PRO A 211 -7.70 -0.44 25.21
CA PRO A 211 -7.73 -0.22 23.78
C PRO A 211 -6.37 0.21 23.20
N GLY A 212 -6.11 -0.14 21.94
CA GLY A 212 -4.97 0.37 21.20
C GLY A 212 -5.07 1.88 20.96
N GLU A 213 -3.95 2.47 20.61
CA GLU A 213 -3.87 3.89 20.29
C GLU A 213 -4.49 4.18 18.91
N ASP A 214 -5.20 5.29 18.79
CA ASP A 214 -5.74 5.75 17.54
C ASP A 214 -4.63 6.29 16.63
N VAL A 215 -4.71 6.00 15.33
CA VAL A 215 -3.74 6.40 14.33
C VAL A 215 -4.38 7.33 13.31
N HIS A 216 -3.75 8.48 13.09
CA HIS A 216 -4.17 9.44 12.06
C HIS A 216 -3.22 9.37 10.86
N LEU A 217 -3.78 9.16 9.67
CA LEU A 217 -3.02 9.05 8.43
C LEU A 217 -3.08 10.35 7.62
N ASN A 218 -2.13 10.50 6.70
CA ASN A 218 -2.13 11.54 5.69
C ASN A 218 -3.05 11.21 4.50
N LEU A 219 -3.49 9.94 4.37
CA LEU A 219 -4.42 9.53 3.32
C LEU A 219 -5.69 10.37 3.32
N ASP A 220 -6.14 10.78 2.15
CA ASP A 220 -7.44 11.40 1.93
C ASP A 220 -8.42 10.32 1.46
N LEU A 221 -9.30 9.86 2.36
CA LEU A 221 -10.19 8.73 2.09
C LEU A 221 -11.09 8.97 0.87
N PRO A 222 -11.77 10.12 0.73
CA PRO A 222 -12.56 10.41 -0.46
C PRO A 222 -11.75 10.43 -1.76
N LEU A 223 -10.47 10.85 -1.72
CA LEU A 223 -9.58 10.78 -2.88
C LEU A 223 -9.26 9.34 -3.26
N MET A 224 -9.02 8.47 -2.27
CA MET A 224 -8.80 7.03 -2.50
C MET A 224 -10.03 6.36 -3.14
N GLU A 225 -11.23 6.64 -2.63
CA GLU A 225 -12.51 6.16 -3.18
C GLU A 225 -12.75 6.67 -4.61
N TRP A 226 -12.44 7.94 -4.85
CA TRP A 226 -12.53 8.52 -6.19
C TRP A 226 -11.57 7.86 -7.17
N ILE A 227 -10.29 7.70 -6.79
CA ILE A 227 -9.29 7.01 -7.63
C ILE A 227 -9.75 5.59 -7.94
N HIS A 228 -10.25 4.86 -6.94
CA HIS A 228 -10.80 3.51 -7.14
C HIS A 228 -11.95 3.50 -8.16
N SER A 229 -12.85 4.47 -8.10
CA SER A 229 -14.00 4.56 -9.01
C SER A 229 -13.65 4.93 -10.46
N ILE A 230 -12.55 5.66 -10.67
CA ILE A 230 -12.14 6.10 -12.02
C ILE A 230 -11.03 5.24 -12.65
N PHE A 231 -10.38 4.38 -11.85
CA PHE A 231 -9.38 3.45 -12.38
C PHE A 231 -10.08 2.30 -13.10
N PRO A 232 -9.69 1.96 -14.36
CA PRO A 232 -10.42 0.93 -15.12
C PRO A 232 -10.30 -0.46 -14.47
N ASP A 233 -11.43 -1.13 -14.20
CA ASP A 233 -11.49 -2.44 -13.53
C ASP A 233 -10.73 -3.56 -14.26
N SER A 234 -10.64 -3.47 -15.58
CA SER A 234 -9.94 -4.46 -16.42
C SER A 234 -8.43 -4.28 -16.43
N MET A 235 -7.91 -3.16 -15.90
CA MET A 235 -6.50 -2.79 -15.97
C MET A 235 -5.77 -3.05 -14.64
N ARG A 236 -4.46 -3.15 -14.74
CA ARG A 236 -3.53 -3.24 -13.60
C ARG A 236 -2.71 -1.97 -13.53
N GLY A 237 -2.39 -1.52 -12.34
CA GLY A 237 -1.55 -0.35 -12.21
C GLY A 237 -1.51 0.24 -10.80
N ALA A 238 -1.08 1.49 -10.70
CA ALA A 238 -0.99 2.19 -9.42
C ALA A 238 -1.19 3.70 -9.60
N VAL A 239 -1.70 4.32 -8.54
CA VAL A 239 -1.77 5.78 -8.39
C VAL A 239 -1.15 6.16 -7.07
N VAL A 240 -0.18 7.10 -7.11
CA VAL A 240 0.43 7.69 -5.93
C VAL A 240 0.22 9.19 -5.98
N ALA A 241 -0.38 9.75 -4.93
CA ALA A 241 -0.54 11.19 -4.77
C ALA A 241 0.16 11.68 -3.50
N ILE A 242 0.96 12.75 -3.61
CA ILE A 242 1.76 13.31 -2.52
C ILE A 242 1.47 14.81 -2.40
N ASP A 243 1.30 15.30 -1.18
CA ASP A 243 1.34 16.73 -0.88
C ASP A 243 2.82 17.18 -0.93
N PRO A 244 3.20 18.04 -1.89
CA PRO A 244 4.60 18.44 -2.03
C PRO A 244 5.09 19.29 -0.86
N ALA A 245 4.23 19.88 -0.07
CA ALA A 245 4.63 20.74 1.02
C ALA A 245 5.45 20.01 2.09
N ASP A 246 5.11 18.75 2.37
CA ASP A 246 5.73 18.00 3.47
C ASP A 246 5.99 16.49 3.17
N GLY A 247 5.62 15.99 2.00
CA GLY A 247 5.76 14.58 1.63
C GLY A 247 4.61 13.69 2.13
N ALA A 248 3.52 14.27 2.60
CA ALA A 248 2.33 13.52 3.03
C ALA A 248 1.72 12.74 1.86
N VAL A 249 1.55 11.43 2.01
CA VAL A 249 0.92 10.56 1.02
C VAL A 249 -0.59 10.70 1.10
N LEU A 250 -1.18 11.38 0.12
CA LEU A 250 -2.62 11.63 0.02
C LEU A 250 -3.38 10.42 -0.50
N ALA A 251 -2.74 9.69 -1.43
CA ALA A 251 -3.28 8.45 -1.98
C ALA A 251 -2.16 7.46 -2.34
N LEU A 252 -2.41 6.19 -2.04
CA LEU A 252 -1.56 5.05 -2.39
C LEU A 252 -2.45 3.90 -2.86
N TYR A 253 -2.75 3.88 -4.14
CA TYR A 253 -3.69 2.93 -4.75
C TYR A 253 -2.96 1.93 -5.66
N SER A 254 -3.38 0.67 -5.62
CA SER A 254 -2.88 -0.40 -6.49
C SER A 254 -4.05 -1.21 -7.04
N ALA A 255 -4.06 -1.46 -8.34
CA ALA A 255 -5.10 -2.21 -9.06
C ALA A 255 -4.53 -3.47 -9.74
N PRO A 256 -5.27 -4.59 -9.77
CA PRO A 256 -6.49 -4.80 -9.02
C PRO A 256 -6.21 -4.78 -7.52
N THR A 257 -7.25 -4.55 -6.75
CA THR A 257 -7.16 -4.45 -5.30
C THR A 257 -7.91 -5.60 -4.60
N MET A 258 -7.85 -5.65 -3.28
CA MET A 258 -8.56 -6.60 -2.43
C MET A 258 -9.35 -5.85 -1.36
N ASP A 259 -10.47 -6.42 -0.90
CA ASP A 259 -11.16 -5.89 0.27
C ASP A 259 -10.52 -6.46 1.55
N PRO A 260 -9.95 -5.62 2.42
CA PRO A 260 -9.36 -6.10 3.67
C PRO A 260 -10.37 -6.72 4.64
N ASN A 261 -11.68 -6.46 4.48
CA ASN A 261 -12.72 -7.11 5.29
C ASN A 261 -12.80 -8.61 5.04
N ASP A 262 -12.46 -9.08 3.83
CA ASP A 262 -12.48 -10.50 3.47
C ASP A 262 -11.47 -11.35 4.27
N PHE A 263 -10.49 -10.70 4.90
CA PHE A 263 -9.43 -11.37 5.66
C PHE A 263 -9.67 -11.37 7.18
N VAL A 264 -10.62 -10.58 7.65
CA VAL A 264 -10.90 -10.45 9.08
C VAL A 264 -11.56 -11.72 9.61
N GLY A 265 -10.92 -12.37 10.58
CA GLY A 265 -11.40 -13.65 11.13
C GLY A 265 -10.95 -14.88 10.35
N GLY A 266 -10.37 -14.71 9.17
CA GLY A 266 -9.91 -15.76 8.26
C GLY A 266 -10.56 -15.64 6.90
N ILE A 267 -9.78 -15.82 5.84
CA ILE A 267 -10.28 -15.79 4.46
C ILE A 267 -10.86 -17.13 4.06
N GLU A 268 -11.98 -17.13 3.35
CA GLU A 268 -12.56 -18.33 2.76
C GLU A 268 -11.60 -18.97 1.74
N THR A 269 -11.55 -20.30 1.73
CA THR A 269 -10.59 -21.05 0.90
C THR A 269 -10.79 -20.78 -0.60
N ASP A 270 -12.03 -20.66 -1.06
CA ASP A 270 -12.33 -20.43 -2.47
C ASP A 270 -11.91 -19.02 -2.89
N LEU A 271 -12.20 -18.01 -2.07
CA LEU A 271 -11.74 -16.64 -2.30
C LEU A 271 -10.21 -16.52 -2.26
N TRP A 272 -9.55 -17.20 -1.32
CA TRP A 272 -8.09 -17.28 -1.29
C TRP A 272 -7.51 -17.88 -2.57
N ASN A 273 -8.08 -18.98 -3.05
CA ASN A 273 -7.67 -19.62 -4.28
C ASN A 273 -7.88 -18.70 -5.49
N GLU A 274 -9.01 -17.99 -5.55
CA GLU A 274 -9.27 -16.99 -6.59
C GLU A 274 -8.21 -15.87 -6.56
N LEU A 275 -8.03 -15.19 -5.43
CA LEU A 275 -7.08 -14.08 -5.30
C LEU A 275 -5.62 -14.49 -5.54
N SER A 276 -5.22 -15.68 -5.06
CA SER A 276 -3.84 -16.17 -5.19
C SER A 276 -3.50 -16.70 -6.57
N SER A 277 -4.50 -17.20 -7.32
CA SER A 277 -4.32 -17.72 -8.68
C SER A 277 -4.62 -16.70 -9.79
N ASP A 278 -5.18 -15.54 -9.45
CA ASP A 278 -5.47 -14.49 -10.45
C ASP A 278 -4.15 -13.96 -11.05
N VAL A 279 -4.00 -14.14 -12.37
CA VAL A 279 -2.85 -13.67 -13.14
C VAL A 279 -2.63 -12.14 -13.04
N ARG A 280 -3.66 -11.40 -12.64
CA ARG A 280 -3.59 -9.96 -12.41
C ARG A 280 -2.96 -9.61 -11.07
N GLN A 281 -2.76 -10.60 -10.17
CA GLN A 281 -2.10 -10.45 -8.86
C GLN A 281 -2.73 -9.35 -7.98
N PRO A 282 -4.00 -9.51 -7.53
CA PRO A 282 -4.69 -8.51 -6.73
C PRO A 282 -4.06 -8.28 -5.34
N LEU A 283 -3.26 -9.23 -4.84
CA LEU A 283 -2.55 -9.09 -3.56
C LEU A 283 -1.23 -8.31 -3.67
N PHE A 284 -0.77 -8.00 -4.89
CA PHE A 284 0.51 -7.34 -5.12
C PHE A 284 0.39 -5.82 -5.11
N ASN A 285 1.03 -5.16 -4.14
CA ASN A 285 1.05 -3.69 -4.04
C ASN A 285 2.00 -3.06 -5.07
N ARG A 286 1.45 -2.70 -6.24
CA ARG A 286 2.19 -2.12 -7.37
C ARG A 286 2.78 -0.76 -7.06
N ALA A 287 2.17 -0.01 -6.17
CA ALA A 287 2.61 1.35 -5.84
C ALA A 287 4.01 1.39 -5.21
N VAL A 288 4.31 0.40 -4.36
CA VAL A 288 5.56 0.35 -3.57
C VAL A 288 6.47 -0.83 -3.90
N LEU A 289 5.93 -1.92 -4.48
CA LEU A 289 6.70 -3.14 -4.78
C LEU A 289 6.94 -3.35 -6.27
N GLY A 290 6.04 -2.84 -7.12
CA GLY A 290 6.14 -2.98 -8.57
C GLY A 290 7.30 -2.16 -9.14
N ARG A 291 8.07 -2.78 -10.04
CA ARG A 291 9.22 -2.17 -10.71
C ARG A 291 8.97 -2.10 -12.20
N TYR A 292 9.12 -0.93 -12.76
CA TYR A 292 8.79 -0.67 -14.16
C TYR A 292 9.77 0.32 -14.76
N ALA A 293 10.15 0.14 -16.02
CA ALA A 293 10.92 1.13 -16.77
C ALA A 293 10.13 2.46 -16.79
N PRO A 294 10.67 3.56 -16.23
CA PRO A 294 9.95 4.83 -16.12
C PRO A 294 9.78 5.54 -17.47
N ALA A 295 10.49 5.10 -18.48
CA ALA A 295 10.42 5.66 -19.83
C ALA A 295 10.55 7.19 -19.83
N SER A 296 9.75 7.88 -20.67
CA SER A 296 9.89 9.32 -20.88
C SER A 296 9.60 10.20 -19.66
N ILE A 297 9.01 9.68 -18.58
CA ILE A 297 8.90 10.46 -17.33
C ILE A 297 10.27 10.63 -16.65
N TRP A 298 11.23 9.72 -16.94
CA TRP A 298 12.61 9.79 -16.49
C TRP A 298 13.41 10.94 -17.15
N LYS A 299 12.98 11.43 -18.30
CA LYS A 299 13.70 12.52 -19.01
C LYS A 299 13.88 13.76 -18.17
N LEU A 300 13.01 14.00 -17.18
CA LEU A 300 13.18 15.07 -16.19
C LEU A 300 14.40 14.82 -15.29
N ALA A 301 14.65 13.57 -14.89
CA ALA A 301 15.87 13.22 -14.14
C ALA A 301 17.12 13.41 -15.01
N THR A 302 17.11 12.94 -16.25
CA THR A 302 18.21 13.16 -17.19
C THR A 302 18.48 14.66 -17.42
N ALA A 303 17.44 15.45 -17.61
CA ALA A 303 17.55 16.91 -17.79
C ALA A 303 18.07 17.60 -16.51
N GLY A 304 17.57 17.18 -15.34
CA GLY A 304 18.06 17.67 -14.05
C GLY A 304 19.53 17.35 -13.82
N ILE A 305 19.96 16.12 -14.06
CA ILE A 305 21.36 15.70 -13.99
C ILE A 305 22.24 16.53 -14.93
N ALA A 306 21.77 16.78 -16.15
CA ALA A 306 22.53 17.57 -17.13
C ALA A 306 22.69 19.04 -16.72
N LEU A 307 21.65 19.64 -16.19
CA LEU A 307 21.67 21.03 -15.66
C LEU A 307 22.57 21.15 -14.43
N ASP A 308 22.43 20.20 -13.49
CA ASP A 308 23.27 20.13 -12.26
C ASP A 308 24.75 19.96 -12.60
N ALA A 309 25.07 19.13 -13.59
CA ALA A 309 26.42 18.91 -14.08
C ALA A 309 26.96 20.06 -14.97
N GLY A 310 26.15 21.04 -15.33
CA GLY A 310 26.52 22.15 -16.22
C GLY A 310 26.87 21.71 -17.65
N VAL A 311 26.42 20.54 -18.10
CA VAL A 311 26.72 20.01 -19.46
C VAL A 311 25.73 20.50 -20.52
N VAL A 312 24.66 21.17 -20.11
CA VAL A 312 23.69 21.80 -20.98
C VAL A 312 23.17 23.10 -20.35
N GLY A 313 22.97 24.13 -21.17
CA GLY A 313 22.26 25.34 -20.78
C GLY A 313 20.75 25.21 -21.03
N PRO A 314 19.89 25.94 -20.29
CA PRO A 314 18.43 25.86 -20.43
C PRO A 314 17.92 26.12 -21.86
N LYS A 315 18.56 27.01 -22.59
CA LYS A 315 18.22 27.40 -23.97
C LYS A 315 19.07 26.75 -25.03
N GLU A 316 19.90 25.79 -24.64
CA GLU A 316 20.82 25.18 -25.56
C GLU A 316 20.13 24.22 -26.53
N ILE A 317 20.44 24.40 -27.80
CA ILE A 317 19.96 23.57 -28.90
C ILE A 317 21.01 22.50 -29.19
N MET A 318 20.60 21.23 -29.32
CA MET A 318 21.52 20.16 -29.68
C MET A 318 22.00 20.28 -31.12
N PRO A 319 23.26 19.87 -31.42
CA PRO A 319 23.87 20.02 -32.74
C PRO A 319 23.13 19.33 -33.87
N VAL A 320 22.54 18.14 -33.57
CA VAL A 320 21.82 17.36 -34.57
C VAL A 320 20.31 17.52 -34.37
N PRO A 321 19.57 18.02 -35.39
CA PRO A 321 18.12 18.14 -35.32
C PRO A 321 17.46 16.75 -35.29
N CYS A 322 16.25 16.67 -34.75
CA CYS A 322 15.46 15.46 -34.80
C CYS A 322 14.77 15.32 -36.14
N THR A 323 15.14 14.33 -36.93
CA THR A 323 14.54 13.95 -38.22
C THR A 323 13.93 12.55 -38.16
N GLY A 324 13.37 12.16 -37.00
CA GLY A 324 12.81 10.84 -36.78
C GLY A 324 13.78 9.80 -36.15
N GLY A 325 15.07 10.12 -36.11
CA GLY A 325 16.10 9.27 -35.53
C GLY A 325 17.49 9.90 -35.58
N ILE A 326 18.49 9.21 -35.05
CA ILE A 326 19.89 9.62 -35.06
C ILE A 326 20.81 8.40 -35.06
N THR A 327 21.93 8.46 -35.80
CA THR A 327 23.04 7.53 -35.64
C THR A 327 24.03 8.13 -34.64
N ILE A 328 24.23 7.49 -33.50
CA ILE A 328 25.07 7.97 -32.41
C ILE A 328 25.80 6.79 -31.75
N LEU A 329 27.10 6.93 -31.47
CA LEU A 329 27.95 5.87 -30.95
C LEU A 329 27.86 4.57 -31.79
N GLY A 330 27.74 4.69 -33.12
CA GLY A 330 27.63 3.56 -34.04
C GLY A 330 26.26 2.85 -34.06
N GLN A 331 25.25 3.36 -33.35
CA GLN A 331 23.91 2.78 -33.26
C GLN A 331 22.85 3.73 -33.83
N TYR A 332 21.94 3.22 -34.67
CA TYR A 332 20.76 3.97 -35.06
C TYR A 332 19.68 3.89 -33.98
N LYS A 333 19.25 5.04 -33.47
CA LYS A 333 18.20 5.17 -32.45
C LYS A 333 17.03 5.99 -32.99
N ARG A 334 15.80 5.47 -32.85
CA ARG A 334 14.57 6.11 -33.36
C ARG A 334 14.00 7.10 -32.36
N CYS A 335 13.44 8.19 -32.88
CA CYS A 335 12.45 8.97 -32.13
C CYS A 335 11.07 8.32 -32.23
N TRP A 336 10.17 8.65 -31.30
CA TRP A 336 8.79 8.19 -31.38
C TRP A 336 8.01 8.85 -32.54
N ASN A 337 8.37 10.11 -32.88
CA ASN A 337 7.82 10.80 -34.06
C ASN A 337 8.75 10.54 -35.27
N PRO A 338 8.26 9.81 -36.29
CA PRO A 338 9.06 9.50 -37.47
C PRO A 338 9.36 10.73 -38.37
N ASP A 339 8.52 11.75 -38.31
CA ASP A 339 8.70 13.01 -39.08
C ASP A 339 9.74 13.94 -38.41
N GLY A 340 10.11 13.62 -37.14
CA GLY A 340 11.06 14.40 -36.36
C GLY A 340 10.44 15.62 -35.68
N HIS A 341 11.28 16.33 -34.92
CA HIS A 341 10.88 17.51 -34.16
C HIS A 341 11.75 18.74 -34.51
N GLY A 342 12.67 18.60 -35.46
CA GLY A 342 13.60 19.66 -35.82
C GLY A 342 14.61 20.01 -34.71
N PHE A 343 14.97 21.28 -34.63
CA PHE A 343 15.82 21.85 -33.57
C PHE A 343 14.97 22.25 -32.38
N LEU A 344 15.37 21.78 -31.20
CA LEU A 344 14.68 22.04 -29.92
C LEU A 344 15.69 22.51 -28.86
N ASP A 345 15.27 23.43 -27.99
CA ASP A 345 15.90 23.66 -26.69
C ASP A 345 15.44 22.60 -25.67
N LEU A 346 15.95 22.68 -24.43
CA LEU A 346 15.64 21.68 -23.40
C LEU A 346 14.13 21.61 -23.07
N ALA A 347 13.48 22.78 -22.90
CA ALA A 347 12.05 22.83 -22.61
C ALA A 347 11.21 22.27 -23.77
N GLY A 348 11.55 22.61 -25.00
CA GLY A 348 10.93 22.05 -26.19
C GLY A 348 11.14 20.53 -26.33
N ALA A 349 12.32 20.04 -25.98
CA ALA A 349 12.62 18.62 -26.00
C ALA A 349 11.83 17.83 -24.95
N ILE A 350 11.59 18.40 -23.75
CA ILE A 350 10.71 17.83 -22.73
C ILE A 350 9.25 17.84 -23.22
N ALA A 351 8.77 18.98 -23.74
CA ALA A 351 7.39 19.17 -24.22
C ALA A 351 7.03 18.16 -25.31
N ASN A 352 7.92 17.97 -26.30
CA ASN A 352 7.74 17.04 -27.40
C ASN A 352 8.25 15.63 -27.09
N SER A 353 8.77 15.38 -25.90
CA SER A 353 9.36 14.08 -25.54
C SER A 353 10.40 13.56 -26.56
N CYS A 354 11.24 14.43 -27.10
CA CYS A 354 12.14 14.12 -28.22
C CYS A 354 13.28 13.18 -27.79
N ASN A 355 13.28 11.92 -28.24
CA ASN A 355 14.34 10.96 -27.92
C ASN A 355 15.71 11.40 -28.45
N VAL A 356 15.76 11.99 -29.67
CA VAL A 356 17.02 12.40 -30.32
C VAL A 356 17.76 13.46 -29.50
N TYR A 357 17.05 14.41 -28.91
CA TYR A 357 17.63 15.37 -27.98
C TYR A 357 18.25 14.67 -26.76
N PHE A 358 17.51 13.77 -26.14
CA PHE A 358 17.93 13.09 -24.92
C PHE A 358 19.05 12.06 -25.17
N TYR A 359 19.15 11.44 -26.35
CA TYR A 359 20.30 10.63 -26.71
C TYR A 359 21.59 11.47 -26.77
N GLN A 360 21.55 12.64 -27.40
CA GLN A 360 22.69 13.56 -27.43
C GLN A 360 23.05 14.06 -26.01
N LEU A 361 22.03 14.37 -25.21
CA LEU A 361 22.20 14.80 -23.82
C LEU A 361 22.86 13.70 -22.98
N GLY A 362 22.41 12.46 -23.11
CA GLY A 362 23.01 11.29 -22.44
C GLY A 362 24.49 11.11 -22.77
N VAL A 363 24.87 11.26 -24.04
CA VAL A 363 26.30 11.19 -24.44
C VAL A 363 27.10 12.34 -23.81
N ARG A 364 26.57 13.54 -23.70
CA ARG A 364 27.23 14.67 -23.04
C ARG A 364 27.41 14.47 -21.55
N ILE A 365 26.43 13.86 -20.88
CA ILE A 365 26.52 13.47 -19.46
C ILE A 365 27.61 12.39 -19.31
N GLY A 366 27.61 11.38 -20.16
CA GLY A 366 28.45 10.20 -20.08
C GLY A 366 27.90 9.17 -19.08
N LEU A 367 28.26 7.90 -19.26
CA LEU A 367 27.72 6.79 -18.48
C LEU A 367 28.03 6.92 -16.98
N ASP A 368 29.29 7.14 -16.61
CA ASP A 368 29.71 7.18 -15.20
C ASP A 368 29.01 8.29 -14.40
N ARG A 369 28.92 9.49 -14.98
CA ARG A 369 28.24 10.61 -14.33
C ARG A 369 26.74 10.38 -14.23
N MET A 370 26.11 9.74 -15.23
CA MET A 370 24.70 9.36 -15.16
C MET A 370 24.45 8.40 -14.00
N LEU A 371 25.32 7.40 -13.80
CA LEU A 371 25.20 6.41 -12.72
C LEU A 371 25.41 7.04 -11.34
N GLU A 372 26.47 7.85 -11.19
CA GLU A 372 26.78 8.56 -9.96
C GLU A 372 25.62 9.50 -9.56
N ALA A 373 25.17 10.34 -10.49
CA ALA A 373 24.11 11.31 -10.22
C ALA A 373 22.76 10.62 -9.93
N GLY A 374 22.38 9.59 -10.68
CA GLY A 374 21.15 8.83 -10.42
C GLY A 374 21.17 8.12 -9.06
N THR A 375 22.33 7.60 -8.65
CA THR A 375 22.53 7.02 -7.31
C THR A 375 22.39 8.08 -6.21
N ARG A 376 23.01 9.25 -6.38
CA ARG A 376 22.90 10.40 -5.46
C ARG A 376 21.46 10.88 -5.31
N LEU A 377 20.67 10.84 -6.38
CA LEU A 377 19.25 11.17 -6.39
C LEU A 377 18.35 10.05 -5.83
N GLY A 378 18.92 9.00 -5.24
CA GLY A 378 18.17 7.97 -4.52
C GLY A 378 17.49 6.92 -5.41
N PHE A 379 17.76 6.87 -6.73
CA PHE A 379 17.10 5.91 -7.63
C PHE A 379 17.58 4.45 -7.47
N SER A 380 18.64 4.23 -6.70
CA SER A 380 19.15 2.90 -6.32
C SER A 380 18.81 2.53 -4.87
N GLY A 381 17.87 3.24 -4.22
CA GLY A 381 17.51 3.07 -2.82
C GLY A 381 16.01 3.21 -2.55
N ARG A 382 15.59 2.90 -1.33
CA ARG A 382 14.21 3.08 -0.87
C ARG A 382 13.84 4.56 -0.75
N CYS A 383 12.53 4.87 -0.81
CA CYS A 383 12.02 6.21 -0.54
C CYS A 383 11.96 6.50 0.97
N GLY A 384 11.88 5.46 1.79
CA GLY A 384 11.71 5.56 3.23
C GLY A 384 10.25 5.79 3.67
N ILE A 385 9.28 5.26 2.91
CA ILE A 385 7.87 5.27 3.33
C ILE A 385 7.68 4.41 4.57
N ASP A 386 6.79 4.83 5.45
CA ASP A 386 6.40 4.13 6.66
C ASP A 386 5.44 2.94 6.36
N LEU A 387 5.95 1.98 5.61
CA LEU A 387 5.34 0.69 5.32
C LEU A 387 6.34 -0.45 5.60
N PRO A 388 5.86 -1.66 5.94
CA PRO A 388 6.77 -2.77 6.26
C PRO A 388 7.60 -3.23 5.06
N GLU A 389 7.11 -3.01 3.86
CA GLU A 389 7.74 -3.47 2.62
C GLU A 389 7.81 -2.34 1.60
N GLU A 390 8.99 -2.14 1.04
CA GLU A 390 9.26 -1.21 -0.05
C GLU A 390 10.36 -1.78 -0.94
N ASN A 391 10.14 -1.71 -2.26
CA ASN A 391 11.14 -2.08 -3.24
C ASN A 391 12.03 -0.87 -3.59
N PRO A 392 13.35 -0.98 -3.52
CA PRO A 392 14.25 0.13 -3.85
C PRO A 392 14.29 0.48 -5.35
N GLY A 393 13.62 -0.29 -6.21
CA GLY A 393 13.78 -0.21 -7.64
C GLY A 393 15.10 -0.85 -8.12
N ILE A 394 15.44 -0.63 -9.38
CA ILE A 394 16.74 -0.99 -9.98
C ILE A 394 17.29 0.25 -10.66
N PHE A 395 18.46 0.66 -10.26
CA PHE A 395 19.30 1.62 -10.97
C PHE A 395 20.76 1.26 -10.75
N PRO A 396 21.58 1.10 -11.80
CA PRO A 396 22.99 0.74 -11.67
C PRO A 396 23.76 1.81 -10.89
N ARG A 397 24.46 1.42 -9.85
CA ARG A 397 25.31 2.34 -9.07
C ARG A 397 26.62 2.66 -9.78
N ASP A 398 27.14 1.68 -10.49
CA ASP A 398 28.38 1.76 -11.25
C ASP A 398 28.39 0.75 -12.41
N ARG A 399 29.51 0.69 -13.17
CA ARG A 399 29.66 -0.22 -14.32
C ARG A 399 29.74 -1.70 -13.93
N ASN A 400 30.04 -2.03 -12.67
CA ASN A 400 30.10 -3.42 -12.22
C ASN A 400 28.74 -4.08 -12.23
N PHE A 401 27.66 -3.28 -12.10
CA PHE A 401 26.29 -3.78 -12.21
C PHE A 401 26.09 -4.66 -13.46
N TRP A 402 26.60 -4.25 -14.62
CA TRP A 402 26.46 -5.05 -15.85
C TRP A 402 27.27 -6.34 -15.81
N VAL A 403 28.45 -6.29 -15.17
CA VAL A 403 29.29 -7.50 -14.99
C VAL A 403 28.59 -8.49 -14.07
N ASP A 404 28.02 -7.99 -12.96
CA ASP A 404 27.39 -8.82 -11.92
C ASP A 404 26.04 -9.41 -12.38
N VAL A 405 25.24 -8.62 -13.11
CA VAL A 405 23.89 -9.00 -13.50
C VAL A 405 23.82 -9.65 -14.88
N PHE A 406 24.60 -9.13 -15.86
CA PHE A 406 24.51 -9.55 -17.25
C PHE A 406 25.77 -10.26 -17.77
N GLY A 407 26.87 -10.29 -17.01
CA GLY A 407 28.11 -10.99 -17.38
C GLY A 407 28.98 -10.28 -18.42
N TYR A 408 28.72 -9.00 -18.72
CA TYR A 408 29.54 -8.23 -19.67
C TYR A 408 29.91 -6.84 -19.15
N ARG A 409 30.95 -6.24 -19.70
CA ARG A 409 31.33 -4.85 -19.38
C ARG A 409 30.53 -3.89 -20.24
N PRO A 410 29.87 -2.86 -19.64
CA PRO A 410 29.04 -1.91 -20.38
C PRO A 410 29.88 -1.04 -21.31
N LEU A 411 29.32 -0.75 -22.47
CA LEU A 411 29.85 0.26 -23.41
C LEU A 411 29.22 1.63 -23.07
N GLU A 412 29.84 2.72 -23.57
CA GLU A 412 29.29 4.06 -23.45
C GLU A 412 27.86 4.17 -24.01
N GLY A 413 27.51 3.34 -24.99
CA GLY A 413 26.18 3.28 -25.58
C GLY A 413 25.05 2.91 -24.62
N GLU A 414 25.32 2.34 -23.44
CA GLU A 414 24.30 2.06 -22.43
C GLU A 414 23.61 3.33 -21.91
N VAL A 415 24.34 4.46 -21.91
CA VAL A 415 23.80 5.76 -21.52
C VAL A 415 22.61 6.19 -22.39
N LEU A 416 22.53 5.74 -23.64
CA LEU A 416 21.42 6.11 -24.57
C LEU A 416 20.09 5.58 -24.06
N SER A 417 20.06 4.34 -23.58
CA SER A 417 18.87 3.75 -23.00
C SER A 417 18.51 4.41 -21.66
N LEU A 418 19.50 4.59 -20.78
CA LEU A 418 19.32 5.26 -19.49
C LEU A 418 18.78 6.69 -19.65
N ALA A 419 19.26 7.45 -20.65
CA ALA A 419 18.86 8.84 -20.87
C ALA A 419 17.36 9.02 -21.19
N ILE A 420 16.69 7.97 -21.66
CA ILE A 420 15.24 7.98 -21.95
C ILE A 420 14.42 7.11 -20.98
N GLY A 421 15.02 6.66 -19.87
CA GLY A 421 14.36 5.86 -18.85
C GLY A 421 14.09 4.42 -19.27
N GLN A 422 15.03 3.83 -19.98
CA GLN A 422 15.03 2.43 -20.43
C GLN A 422 16.36 1.75 -20.02
N GLY A 423 16.53 0.47 -20.37
CA GLY A 423 17.68 -0.32 -19.92
C GLY A 423 17.51 -0.77 -18.47
N PRO A 424 18.60 -0.95 -17.71
CA PRO A 424 18.52 -1.41 -16.32
C PRO A 424 18.11 -0.27 -15.35
N ASN A 425 16.95 0.30 -15.61
CA ASN A 425 16.35 1.37 -14.83
C ASN A 425 14.86 1.06 -14.65
N ASP A 426 14.55 0.38 -13.55
CA ASP A 426 13.18 0.05 -13.17
C ASP A 426 12.85 0.73 -11.84
N GLN A 427 11.84 1.60 -11.84
CA GLN A 427 11.45 2.39 -10.69
C GLN A 427 10.04 2.04 -10.22
N THR A 428 9.79 2.25 -8.92
CA THR A 428 8.43 2.14 -8.39
C THR A 428 7.63 3.42 -8.66
N PRO A 429 6.29 3.35 -8.75
CA PRO A 429 5.46 4.55 -8.81
C PRO A 429 5.73 5.53 -7.66
N LEU A 430 5.96 5.01 -6.45
CA LEU A 430 6.31 5.81 -5.28
C LEU A 430 7.64 6.57 -5.47
N LYS A 431 8.68 5.92 -5.99
CA LYS A 431 9.98 6.57 -6.26
C LYS A 431 9.82 7.71 -7.27
N MET A 432 9.05 7.49 -8.32
CA MET A 432 8.78 8.56 -9.29
C MET A 432 7.98 9.69 -8.66
N ALA A 433 7.01 9.39 -7.77
CA ALA A 433 6.27 10.43 -7.05
C ALA A 433 7.19 11.27 -6.14
N GLN A 434 8.11 10.64 -5.41
CA GLN A 434 9.13 11.35 -4.60
C GLN A 434 10.00 12.26 -5.48
N PHE A 435 10.45 11.78 -6.63
CA PHE A 435 11.26 12.60 -7.55
C PHE A 435 10.46 13.81 -8.08
N TYR A 436 9.20 13.62 -8.48
CA TYR A 436 8.36 14.73 -8.95
C TYR A 436 7.98 15.69 -7.81
N THR A 437 7.95 15.24 -6.56
CA THR A 437 7.82 16.10 -5.39
C THR A 437 9.00 17.09 -5.28
N ALA A 438 10.24 16.64 -5.55
CA ALA A 438 11.39 17.54 -5.60
C ALA A 438 11.24 18.63 -6.68
N LEU A 439 10.70 18.28 -7.84
CA LEU A 439 10.42 19.23 -8.93
C LEU A 439 9.26 20.18 -8.60
N ALA A 440 8.31 19.75 -7.76
CA ALA A 440 7.19 20.57 -7.31
C ALA A 440 7.58 21.56 -6.21
N ARG A 441 8.76 21.37 -5.63
CA ARG A 441 9.33 22.23 -4.58
C ARG A 441 10.56 22.99 -5.08
N ASP A 442 11.46 23.17 -4.19
CA ASP A 442 12.77 23.81 -4.35
C ASP A 442 13.91 22.83 -4.65
N GLY A 443 13.58 21.64 -5.12
CA GLY A 443 14.49 20.52 -5.32
C GLY A 443 14.56 19.52 -4.16
N SER A 444 13.93 19.81 -3.01
CA SER A 444 13.89 18.89 -1.87
C SER A 444 12.84 17.78 -2.08
N ALA A 445 13.21 16.56 -1.74
CA ALA A 445 12.36 15.36 -1.81
C ALA A 445 12.27 14.74 -0.41
N PRO A 446 11.27 15.13 0.40
CA PRO A 446 11.04 14.48 1.69
C PRO A 446 10.66 13.02 1.50
N ALA A 447 10.93 12.18 2.51
CA ALA A 447 10.42 10.82 2.52
C ALA A 447 8.89 10.84 2.50
N PRO A 448 8.24 10.03 1.65
CA PRO A 448 6.80 9.89 1.65
C PRO A 448 6.30 9.35 3.00
N ARG A 449 5.21 9.90 3.55
CA ARG A 449 4.69 9.54 4.88
C ARG A 449 3.20 9.26 4.85
N LEU A 450 2.82 8.13 5.44
CA LEU A 450 1.42 7.78 5.68
C LEU A 450 0.95 8.25 7.06
N LEU A 451 1.79 8.14 8.10
CA LEU A 451 1.45 8.62 9.44
C LEU A 451 1.48 10.15 9.50
N LYS A 452 0.39 10.76 9.96
CA LYS A 452 0.28 12.20 10.16
C LYS A 452 1.10 12.64 11.37
N GLY A 453 1.89 13.70 11.20
CA GLY A 453 2.70 14.25 12.29
C GLY A 453 4.04 13.57 12.53
N ALA A 454 4.37 12.49 11.80
CA ALA A 454 5.71 11.90 11.86
C ALA A 454 6.73 12.81 11.15
N ASP A 455 7.93 12.92 11.72
CA ASP A 455 9.03 13.60 11.04
C ASP A 455 9.53 12.79 9.85
N PRO A 456 9.88 13.44 8.72
CA PRO A 456 10.47 12.74 7.59
C PRO A 456 11.85 12.17 8.00
N THR A 457 12.02 10.86 7.87
CA THR A 457 13.25 10.17 8.28
C THR A 457 14.39 10.37 7.29
N ASP A 458 14.07 10.30 5.99
CA ASP A 458 15.02 10.43 4.90
C ASP A 458 14.56 11.48 3.90
N SER A 459 15.50 12.29 3.45
CA SER A 459 15.25 13.27 2.40
C SER A 459 16.50 13.43 1.55
N TRP A 460 16.31 13.72 0.28
CA TRP A 460 17.38 14.11 -0.61
C TRP A 460 17.03 15.39 -1.35
N ARG A 461 18.00 16.01 -2.02
CA ARG A 461 17.82 17.27 -2.73
C ARG A 461 18.48 17.20 -4.10
N LEU A 462 17.76 17.73 -5.10
CA LEU A 462 18.37 18.12 -6.37
C LEU A 462 19.21 19.38 -6.13
N GLU A 463 20.48 19.34 -6.46
CA GLU A 463 21.40 20.47 -6.39
C GLU A 463 21.19 21.44 -7.58
N LEU A 464 19.92 21.78 -7.82
CA LEU A 464 19.53 22.68 -8.90
C LEU A 464 19.16 24.07 -8.36
N SER A 465 19.56 25.08 -9.11
CA SER A 465 19.08 26.44 -8.86
C SER A 465 17.57 26.54 -9.16
N ARG A 466 16.87 27.44 -8.47
CA ARG A 466 15.45 27.70 -8.75
C ARG A 466 15.15 27.98 -10.24
N PRO A 467 15.96 28.80 -10.97
CA PRO A 467 15.77 28.97 -12.41
C PRO A 467 15.89 27.69 -13.22
N ALA A 468 16.75 26.74 -12.82
CA ALA A 468 16.87 25.45 -13.49
C ALA A 468 15.60 24.59 -13.28
N ILE A 469 15.07 24.53 -12.05
CA ILE A 469 13.81 23.84 -11.76
C ILE A 469 12.65 24.46 -12.55
N GLU A 470 12.56 25.78 -12.63
CA GLU A 470 11.55 26.47 -13.42
C GLU A 470 11.65 26.16 -14.92
N GLU A 471 12.86 25.97 -15.46
CA GLU A 471 13.00 25.56 -16.88
C GLU A 471 12.52 24.12 -17.10
N LEU A 472 12.73 23.19 -16.14
CA LEU A 472 12.14 21.86 -16.18
C LEU A 472 10.60 21.94 -16.11
N ARG A 473 10.05 22.71 -15.18
CA ARG A 473 8.59 22.95 -15.05
C ARG A 473 8.02 23.56 -16.33
N LYS A 474 8.74 24.47 -16.99
CA LYS A 474 8.35 25.03 -18.28
C LYS A 474 8.22 23.95 -19.35
N GLY A 475 9.17 23.01 -19.42
CA GLY A 475 9.10 21.87 -20.32
C GLY A 475 7.88 20.98 -20.01
N MET A 476 7.60 20.72 -18.71
CA MET A 476 6.42 19.98 -18.26
C MET A 476 5.11 20.70 -18.63
N ARG A 477 5.08 22.03 -18.48
CA ARG A 477 3.94 22.87 -18.90
C ARG A 477 3.68 22.75 -20.40
N GLY A 478 4.74 22.67 -21.20
CA GLY A 478 4.62 22.41 -22.64
C GLY A 478 3.95 21.10 -23.00
N VAL A 479 4.09 20.04 -22.18
CA VAL A 479 3.42 18.75 -22.37
C VAL A 479 1.90 18.87 -22.25
N THR A 480 1.43 19.73 -21.35
CA THR A 480 0.01 19.90 -20.97
C THR A 480 -0.62 21.17 -21.53
N SER A 481 0.10 21.93 -22.38
CA SER A 481 -0.38 23.10 -23.11
C SER A 481 -0.89 22.73 -24.51
N PRO A 482 -1.64 23.60 -25.20
CA PRO A 482 -2.08 23.39 -26.58
C PRO A 482 -0.92 22.94 -27.49
N GLY A 483 -1.13 21.83 -28.22
CA GLY A 483 -0.11 21.18 -29.04
C GLY A 483 0.81 20.21 -28.27
N GLY A 484 0.78 20.18 -26.94
CA GLY A 484 1.50 19.23 -26.12
C GLY A 484 0.89 17.83 -26.13
N THR A 485 1.72 16.83 -25.73
CA THR A 485 1.36 15.40 -25.85
C THR A 485 0.20 14.95 -24.96
N ALA A 486 -0.19 15.73 -23.94
CA ALA A 486 -1.26 15.39 -22.99
C ALA A 486 -2.35 16.48 -22.85
N TYR A 487 -2.34 17.54 -23.66
CA TYR A 487 -3.20 18.70 -23.46
C TYR A 487 -4.67 18.34 -23.24
N PHE A 488 -5.29 17.64 -24.17
CA PHE A 488 -6.73 17.33 -24.10
C PHE A 488 -7.13 16.51 -22.89
N GLN A 489 -6.24 15.64 -22.42
CA GLN A 489 -6.49 14.73 -21.31
C GLN A 489 -6.20 15.36 -19.94
N THR A 490 -5.49 16.49 -19.91
CA THR A 490 -5.05 17.12 -18.66
C THR A 490 -5.51 18.57 -18.49
N ALA A 491 -6.08 19.20 -19.53
CA ALA A 491 -6.62 20.54 -19.41
C ALA A 491 -7.86 20.53 -18.51
N LEU A 492 -7.79 21.32 -17.43
CA LEU A 492 -8.80 21.47 -16.38
C LEU A 492 -9.29 22.92 -16.33
N GLU A 493 -10.51 23.14 -15.86
CA GLU A 493 -11.12 24.46 -15.79
C GLU A 493 -10.45 25.38 -14.75
N HIS A 494 -10.20 24.86 -13.54
CA HIS A 494 -9.78 25.67 -12.41
C HIS A 494 -8.30 25.56 -12.05
N TRP A 495 -7.62 24.54 -12.57
CA TRP A 495 -6.27 24.19 -12.14
C TRP A 495 -5.29 24.13 -13.30
N GLU A 496 -4.05 24.52 -13.02
CA GLU A 496 -2.94 24.18 -13.89
C GLU A 496 -2.38 22.82 -13.48
N ILE A 497 -2.31 21.89 -14.43
CA ILE A 497 -1.55 20.65 -14.25
C ILE A 497 -0.37 20.67 -15.22
N ILE A 498 0.82 20.40 -14.71
CA ILE A 498 2.04 20.24 -15.50
C ILE A 498 2.63 18.86 -15.26
N GLY A 499 3.19 18.24 -16.29
CA GLY A 499 3.64 16.87 -16.13
C GLY A 499 4.34 16.28 -17.33
N LYS A 500 4.53 14.98 -17.30
CA LYS A 500 5.19 14.22 -18.36
C LYS A 500 4.50 12.89 -18.60
N THR A 501 4.24 12.57 -19.86
CA THR A 501 3.79 11.25 -20.29
C THR A 501 4.97 10.31 -20.52
N GLY A 502 4.74 9.02 -20.31
CA GLY A 502 5.67 7.95 -20.63
C GLY A 502 4.96 6.74 -21.23
N SER A 503 5.66 6.01 -22.11
CA SER A 503 5.26 4.69 -22.58
C SER A 503 6.48 3.78 -22.44
N GLY A 504 6.46 2.96 -21.39
CA GLY A 504 7.55 2.10 -20.98
C GLY A 504 7.49 0.76 -21.70
N GLN A 505 8.51 0.43 -22.48
CA GLN A 505 8.62 -0.92 -23.03
C GLN A 505 8.71 -1.93 -21.91
N ASN A 506 8.10 -3.09 -22.11
CA ASN A 506 8.22 -4.20 -21.18
C ASN A 506 8.59 -5.49 -21.94
N PRO A 507 9.40 -6.36 -21.33
CA PRO A 507 9.81 -7.61 -21.97
C PRO A 507 8.69 -8.63 -22.13
N GLN A 508 7.61 -8.54 -21.36
CA GLN A 508 6.50 -9.49 -21.38
C GLN A 508 5.61 -9.30 -22.62
N ASP A 509 5.40 -8.04 -23.03
CA ASP A 509 4.60 -7.70 -24.20
C ASP A 509 5.15 -6.40 -24.81
N PRO A 510 6.12 -6.50 -25.73
CA PRO A 510 6.75 -5.32 -26.36
C PRO A 510 5.79 -4.44 -27.18
N GLU A 511 4.66 -5.00 -27.61
CA GLU A 511 3.65 -4.28 -28.40
C GLU A 511 2.73 -3.44 -27.52
N ARG A 512 2.56 -3.80 -26.25
CA ARG A 512 1.75 -3.07 -25.27
C ARG A 512 2.59 -2.48 -24.13
N PRO A 513 3.22 -1.33 -24.34
CA PRO A 513 4.01 -0.68 -23.32
C PRO A 513 3.16 -0.27 -22.10
N HIS A 514 3.80 -0.13 -20.96
CA HIS A 514 3.18 0.44 -19.78
C HIS A 514 2.94 1.94 -19.95
N ALA A 515 1.76 2.40 -19.59
CA ALA A 515 1.39 3.82 -19.68
C ALA A 515 1.72 4.54 -18.37
N TRP A 516 2.47 5.64 -18.47
CA TRP A 516 2.84 6.49 -17.35
C TRP A 516 2.35 7.93 -17.55
N PHE A 517 1.95 8.54 -16.45
CA PHE A 517 1.91 9.98 -16.30
C PHE A 517 2.46 10.36 -14.92
N ALA A 518 3.33 11.34 -14.87
CA ALA A 518 3.81 11.93 -13.63
C ALA A 518 3.70 13.46 -13.75
N GLY A 519 3.03 14.06 -12.79
CA GLY A 519 2.76 15.50 -12.85
C GLY A 519 2.42 16.09 -11.49
N MET A 520 2.17 17.39 -11.49
CA MET A 520 1.80 18.18 -10.34
C MET A 520 0.72 19.19 -10.73
N ALA A 521 -0.14 19.53 -9.80
CA ALA A 521 -1.24 20.46 -10.04
C ALA A 521 -1.42 21.45 -8.88
N GLY A 522 -1.98 22.62 -9.22
CA GLY A 522 -2.31 23.68 -8.27
C GLY A 522 -3.04 24.83 -8.95
N PRO A 523 -3.25 25.96 -8.26
CA PRO A 523 -3.81 27.17 -8.84
C PRO A 523 -2.98 27.65 -10.03
N PRO A 524 -3.60 28.18 -11.10
CA PRO A 524 -2.87 28.72 -12.25
C PRO A 524 -1.83 29.76 -11.85
N GLY A 525 -0.58 29.54 -12.23
CA GLY A 525 0.54 30.42 -11.87
C GLY A 525 0.97 30.36 -10.40
N GLY A 526 0.36 29.49 -9.57
CA GLY A 526 0.73 29.23 -8.19
C GLY A 526 1.73 28.10 -8.05
N GLU A 527 2.09 27.78 -6.79
CA GLU A 527 2.89 26.58 -6.48
C GLU A 527 2.01 25.34 -6.55
N PRO A 528 2.58 24.19 -6.95
CA PRO A 528 1.87 22.91 -6.94
C PRO A 528 1.44 22.49 -5.53
N GLU A 529 0.24 21.95 -5.41
CA GLU A 529 -0.36 21.52 -4.15
C GLU A 529 -0.61 20.01 -4.08
N ILE A 530 -0.45 19.34 -5.21
CA ILE A 530 -0.52 17.88 -5.30
C ILE A 530 0.42 17.39 -6.41
N VAL A 531 1.17 16.34 -6.13
CA VAL A 531 1.90 15.54 -7.12
C VAL A 531 1.14 14.25 -7.34
N VAL A 532 0.90 13.87 -8.60
CA VAL A 532 0.21 12.61 -8.94
C VAL A 532 1.03 11.83 -9.95
N VAL A 533 1.31 10.57 -9.62
CA VAL A 533 1.95 9.61 -10.53
C VAL A 533 1.02 8.45 -10.76
N VAL A 534 0.77 8.15 -12.02
CA VAL A 534 -0.10 7.06 -12.48
C VAL A 534 0.70 6.12 -13.37
N LEU A 535 0.58 4.84 -13.07
CA LEU A 535 1.02 3.73 -13.91
C LEU A 535 -0.20 2.89 -14.31
N VAL A 536 -0.32 2.55 -15.59
CA VAL A 536 -1.25 1.52 -16.08
C VAL A 536 -0.45 0.49 -16.86
N GLU A 537 -0.41 -0.75 -16.33
CA GLU A 537 0.28 -1.86 -17.00
C GLU A 537 -0.40 -2.17 -18.34
N PHE A 538 0.40 -2.33 -19.39
CA PHE A 538 -0.08 -2.61 -20.76
C PHE A 538 -1.10 -1.59 -21.30
N GLY A 539 -1.07 -0.36 -20.75
CA GLY A 539 -1.98 0.72 -21.11
C GLY A 539 -1.60 1.46 -22.40
N GLU A 540 -0.54 1.04 -23.09
CA GLU A 540 -0.05 1.51 -24.39
C GLU A 540 0.36 2.99 -24.41
N SER A 541 -0.52 3.90 -24.02
CA SER A 541 -0.32 5.35 -24.15
C SER A 541 -0.47 6.08 -22.81
N GLY A 542 0.62 6.67 -22.33
CA GLY A 542 0.61 7.50 -21.12
C GLY A 542 -0.38 8.67 -21.21
N SER A 543 -0.52 9.30 -22.39
CA SER A 543 -1.46 10.40 -22.55
C SER A 543 -2.93 9.96 -22.55
N ARG A 544 -3.25 8.77 -23.10
CA ARG A 544 -4.64 8.31 -23.19
C ARG A 544 -5.14 7.58 -21.93
N MET A 545 -4.26 6.86 -21.25
CA MET A 545 -4.65 6.01 -20.11
C MET A 545 -4.27 6.61 -18.76
N ALA A 546 -3.03 7.05 -18.59
CA ALA A 546 -2.55 7.49 -17.28
C ALA A 546 -2.84 8.99 -17.01
N ALA A 547 -2.70 9.85 -18.02
CA ALA A 547 -2.88 11.30 -17.86
C ALA A 547 -4.30 11.72 -17.41
N PRO A 548 -5.40 11.17 -17.95
CA PRO A 548 -6.75 11.53 -17.49
C PRO A 548 -7.02 11.08 -16.05
N ILE A 549 -6.50 9.94 -15.62
CA ILE A 549 -6.62 9.49 -14.23
C ILE A 549 -5.91 10.48 -13.29
N ALA A 550 -4.70 10.89 -13.64
CA ALA A 550 -3.95 11.86 -12.84
C ALA A 550 -4.64 13.23 -12.78
N ALA A 551 -5.15 13.72 -13.91
CA ALA A 551 -5.86 15.01 -13.99
C ALA A 551 -7.13 14.99 -13.12
N LYS A 552 -7.94 13.93 -13.24
CA LYS A 552 -9.18 13.77 -12.47
C LYS A 552 -8.93 13.60 -10.97
N ALA A 553 -7.88 12.89 -10.59
CA ALA A 553 -7.50 12.76 -9.18
C ALA A 553 -7.06 14.12 -8.59
N ALA A 554 -6.26 14.89 -9.34
CA ALA A 554 -5.82 16.21 -8.93
C ALA A 554 -6.99 17.20 -8.85
N ASP A 555 -7.88 17.23 -9.85
CA ASP A 555 -9.07 18.10 -9.87
C ASP A 555 -10.00 17.79 -8.70
N PHE A 556 -10.28 16.50 -8.45
CA PHE A 556 -11.11 16.09 -7.32
C PHE A 556 -10.55 16.56 -5.98
N TYR A 557 -9.26 16.34 -5.73
CA TYR A 557 -8.60 16.77 -4.50
C TYR A 557 -8.65 18.28 -4.32
N LEU A 558 -8.27 19.04 -5.36
CA LEU A 558 -8.20 20.50 -5.30
C LEU A 558 -9.60 21.13 -5.19
N ARG A 559 -10.61 20.64 -5.94
CA ARG A 559 -11.99 21.13 -5.78
C ARG A 559 -12.49 20.95 -4.36
N ARG A 560 -12.25 19.80 -3.73
CA ARG A 560 -12.62 19.59 -2.32
C ARG A 560 -11.85 20.53 -1.38
N LYS A 561 -10.56 20.70 -1.59
CA LYS A 561 -9.72 21.60 -0.78
C LYS A 561 -10.22 23.04 -0.84
N TYR A 562 -10.71 23.48 -1.99
CA TYR A 562 -11.20 24.86 -2.22
C TYR A 562 -12.72 25.02 -2.12
N GLY A 563 -13.46 23.96 -1.81
CA GLY A 563 -14.92 24.00 -1.67
C GLY A 563 -15.66 24.21 -3.01
N ILE A 564 -15.05 23.80 -4.11
CA ILE A 564 -15.66 23.85 -5.46
C ILE A 564 -16.44 22.56 -5.70
N PRO A 565 -17.68 22.59 -6.24
CA PRO A 565 -18.45 21.40 -6.56
C PRO A 565 -17.69 20.46 -7.50
N ILE A 566 -17.87 19.14 -7.30
CA ILE A 566 -17.28 18.11 -8.15
C ILE A 566 -18.14 17.96 -9.41
N ASP A 567 -17.55 18.15 -10.59
CA ASP A 567 -18.19 17.93 -11.88
C ASP A 567 -17.94 16.50 -12.37
N THR A 568 -18.91 15.94 -13.09
CA THR A 568 -18.78 14.63 -13.74
C THR A 568 -17.90 14.68 -14.99
N ILE A 569 -17.85 15.83 -15.67
CA ILE A 569 -17.00 16.11 -16.83
C ILE A 569 -15.90 17.06 -16.36
N GLN A 570 -14.66 16.58 -16.31
CA GLN A 570 -13.55 17.30 -15.69
C GLN A 570 -12.51 17.76 -16.74
N THR A 571 -12.14 16.89 -17.67
CA THR A 571 -11.08 17.17 -18.65
C THR A 571 -11.65 17.68 -19.99
N LEU A 572 -10.82 18.40 -20.73
CA LEU A 572 -11.19 18.88 -22.06
C LEU A 572 -11.57 17.72 -23.01
N ALA A 573 -10.91 16.58 -22.89
CA ALA A 573 -11.23 15.38 -23.67
C ALA A 573 -12.65 14.86 -23.38
N GLU A 574 -13.09 14.89 -22.11
CA GLU A 574 -14.45 14.50 -21.72
C GLU A 574 -15.49 15.49 -22.25
N HIS A 575 -15.21 16.79 -22.20
CA HIS A 575 -16.06 17.82 -22.81
C HIS A 575 -16.27 17.58 -24.31
N TYR A 576 -15.19 17.30 -25.02
CA TYR A 576 -15.29 16.96 -26.47
C TYR A 576 -16.09 15.68 -26.71
N ALA A 577 -15.84 14.63 -25.92
CA ALA A 577 -16.54 13.36 -26.06
C ALA A 577 -18.04 13.47 -25.79
N ALA A 578 -18.43 14.33 -24.84
CA ALA A 578 -19.81 14.58 -24.45
C ALA A 578 -20.51 15.62 -25.35
N GLY A 579 -19.80 16.31 -26.25
CA GLY A 579 -20.34 17.42 -27.03
C GLY A 579 -20.71 18.65 -26.20
N VAL A 580 -20.11 18.80 -25.02
CA VAL A 580 -20.37 19.91 -24.09
C VAL A 580 -19.33 21.01 -24.33
N PRO A 581 -19.72 22.29 -24.45
CA PRO A 581 -18.75 23.37 -24.59
C PRO A 581 -17.80 23.49 -23.41
N ALA A 582 -16.54 23.78 -23.68
CA ALA A 582 -15.52 24.11 -22.69
C ALA A 582 -15.03 25.57 -22.93
N PRO A 583 -15.78 26.59 -22.45
CA PRO A 583 -15.48 28.00 -22.76
C PRO A 583 -14.12 28.45 -22.19
N TRP A 584 -13.62 27.76 -21.18
CA TRP A 584 -12.34 28.00 -20.53
C TRP A 584 -11.15 27.42 -21.33
N ALA A 585 -11.39 26.51 -22.26
CA ALA A 585 -10.31 25.91 -23.05
C ALA A 585 -9.75 26.92 -24.07
N ARG A 586 -8.46 27.10 -24.06
CA ARG A 586 -7.74 27.87 -25.06
C ARG A 586 -7.74 27.08 -26.39
N GLN A 587 -8.15 27.74 -27.49
CA GLN A 587 -8.04 27.18 -28.84
C GLN A 587 -6.58 27.05 -29.27
#